data_5b77c727f108f48c4c95090b7b7fa540
#
_entry.id   5b77c727f108f48c4c95090b7b7fa540
#
_cell.length_a   1.000
_cell.length_b   1.000
_cell.length_c   1.000
_cell.angle_alpha   90.00
_cell.angle_beta   90.00
_cell.angle_gamma   90.00
#
_symmetry.space_group_name_H-M   'P 1'
#
loop_
_entity.id
_entity.type
_entity.pdbx_description
1 polymer ?
#
loop_
_entity_poly.entity_id
_entity_poly.type
_entity_poly.pdbx_seq_one_letter_code
_entity_poly.pdbx_strand_id
1 'polypeptide(L)'
;MVVNVSGEQGAFNEAYRYVDWLLTVPLLLVEVIAVLALAAAVAKSLIMRLVPASAAMIALGYPGEISSDQNTQVLYGVLSTLPFLYILYVLFVELGKSLDRQPAGVAETVGRLRLLLIATWGVYPIAYIFNIVGDESASSFVAIQVGYSIADVLAKCVFGLTILKIARMKSHAEGMPADH
;
A
#
# COMPACT_ATOMS: atom_id res chain seq x y z
N MET A 1 8.36 8.00 -21.00
CA MET A 1 8.09 8.81 -22.20
C MET A 1 6.70 8.47 -22.74
N VAL A 2 5.75 9.39 -22.74
CA VAL A 2 4.38 9.17 -23.20
C VAL A 2 4.19 9.92 -24.50
N VAL A 3 3.69 9.25 -25.53
CA VAL A 3 3.29 9.89 -26.77
C VAL A 3 1.82 10.32 -26.61
N ASN A 4 1.54 11.61 -26.66
CA ASN A 4 0.17 12.11 -26.64
C ASN A 4 -0.50 11.91 -28.00
N VAL A 5 -1.82 12.15 -28.08
CA VAL A 5 -2.65 11.90 -29.28
C VAL A 5 -2.19 12.72 -30.50
N SER A 6 -1.41 13.79 -30.29
CA SER A 6 -0.81 14.61 -31.36
C SER A 6 0.57 14.11 -31.82
N GLY A 7 1.07 13.02 -31.26
CA GLY A 7 2.39 12.46 -31.60
C GLY A 7 3.57 13.19 -30.95
N GLU A 8 3.32 14.19 -30.11
CA GLU A 8 4.37 14.86 -29.36
C GLU A 8 4.79 14.02 -28.15
N GLN A 9 6.11 13.99 -27.90
CA GLN A 9 6.68 13.30 -26.75
C GLN A 9 6.47 14.14 -25.50
N GLY A 10 5.53 13.73 -24.64
CA GLY A 10 5.32 14.35 -23.32
C GLY A 10 6.01 13.56 -22.20
N ALA A 11 6.54 14.25 -21.20
CA ALA A 11 7.00 13.60 -19.98
C ALA A 11 5.80 13.07 -19.19
N PHE A 12 5.85 11.79 -18.78
CA PHE A 12 4.86 11.27 -17.82
C PHE A 12 5.07 11.96 -16.47
N ASN A 13 4.00 12.45 -15.87
CA ASN A 13 4.08 13.16 -14.60
C ASN A 13 3.80 12.19 -13.44
N GLU A 14 4.85 11.64 -12.86
CA GLU A 14 4.79 10.73 -11.71
C GLU A 14 4.17 11.37 -10.46
N ALA A 15 4.14 12.69 -10.37
CA ALA A 15 3.56 13.39 -9.22
C ALA A 15 2.09 13.01 -8.96
N TYR A 16 1.30 12.74 -10.00
CA TYR A 16 -0.10 12.34 -9.82
C TYR A 16 -0.24 11.04 -9.04
N ARG A 17 0.61 10.06 -9.30
CA ARG A 17 0.64 8.79 -8.58
C ARG A 17 1.06 8.99 -7.13
N TYR A 18 2.09 9.78 -6.90
CA TYR A 18 2.59 10.06 -5.55
C TYR A 18 1.60 10.86 -4.70
N VAL A 19 0.85 11.79 -5.30
CA VAL A 19 -0.27 12.49 -4.63
C VAL A 19 -1.38 11.52 -4.26
N ASP A 20 -1.78 10.63 -5.17
CA ASP A 20 -2.76 9.58 -4.89
C ASP A 20 -2.31 8.69 -3.72
N TRP A 21 -1.08 8.20 -3.76
CA TRP A 21 -0.55 7.36 -2.68
C TRP A 21 -0.44 8.09 -1.34
N LEU A 22 -0.07 9.36 -1.35
CA LEU A 22 0.04 10.18 -0.13
C LEU A 22 -1.31 10.33 0.58
N LEU A 23 -2.40 10.27 -0.15
CA LEU A 23 -3.76 10.30 0.39
C LEU A 23 -4.28 8.90 0.72
N THR A 24 -4.15 7.96 -0.22
CA THR A 24 -4.81 6.65 -0.12
C THR A 24 -4.11 5.69 0.82
N VAL A 25 -2.77 5.67 0.87
CA VAL A 25 -2.03 4.72 1.72
C VAL A 25 -2.25 4.98 3.21
N PRO A 26 -2.16 6.23 3.73
CA PRO A 26 -2.52 6.51 5.12
C PRO A 26 -3.96 6.12 5.47
N LEU A 27 -4.92 6.33 4.56
CA LEU A 27 -6.32 5.97 4.78
C LEU A 27 -6.50 4.45 4.87
N LEU A 28 -5.88 3.66 3.99
CA LEU A 28 -5.89 2.20 4.06
C LEU A 28 -5.32 1.69 5.39
N LEU A 29 -4.27 2.32 5.92
CA LEU A 29 -3.71 1.98 7.23
C LEU A 29 -4.71 2.23 8.36
N VAL A 30 -5.41 3.36 8.32
CA VAL A 30 -6.46 3.69 9.30
C VAL A 30 -7.61 2.68 9.22
N GLU A 31 -8.06 2.31 8.03
CA GLU A 31 -9.11 1.31 7.82
C GLU A 31 -8.74 -0.06 8.40
N VAL A 32 -7.49 -0.52 8.15
CA VAL A 32 -6.99 -1.79 8.72
C VAL A 32 -7.01 -1.73 10.23
N ILE A 33 -6.51 -0.65 10.82
CA ILE A 33 -6.47 -0.49 12.28
C ILE A 33 -7.89 -0.48 12.86
N ALA A 34 -8.82 0.23 12.21
CA ALA A 34 -10.20 0.31 12.65
C ALA A 34 -10.88 -1.07 12.64
N VAL A 35 -10.70 -1.85 11.56
CA VAL A 35 -11.34 -3.17 11.45
C VAL A 35 -10.82 -4.19 12.45
N LEU A 36 -9.61 -4.01 12.99
CA LEU A 36 -9.05 -4.88 14.03
C LEU A 36 -9.75 -4.73 15.38
N ALA A 37 -10.54 -3.67 15.59
CA ALA A 37 -11.23 -3.36 16.84
C ALA A 37 -10.31 -3.44 18.07
N LEU A 38 -9.15 -2.81 17.96
CA LEU A 38 -8.16 -2.73 19.03
C LEU A 38 -8.62 -1.76 20.13
N ALA A 39 -8.07 -1.90 21.33
CA ALA A 39 -8.27 -0.89 22.37
C ALA A 39 -7.88 0.51 21.85
N ALA A 40 -8.67 1.54 22.18
CA ALA A 40 -8.52 2.88 21.62
C ALA A 40 -7.09 3.45 21.77
N ALA A 41 -6.43 3.19 22.89
CA ALA A 41 -5.05 3.62 23.11
C ALA A 41 -4.05 2.95 22.14
N VAL A 42 -4.26 1.67 21.85
CA VAL A 42 -3.42 0.91 20.90
C VAL A 42 -3.67 1.39 19.47
N ALA A 43 -4.94 1.53 19.07
CA ALA A 43 -5.31 2.05 17.77
C ALA A 43 -4.73 3.45 17.53
N LYS A 44 -4.88 4.36 18.49
CA LYS A 44 -4.29 5.70 18.43
C LYS A 44 -2.77 5.65 18.28
N SER A 45 -2.09 4.81 19.06
CA SER A 45 -0.64 4.64 18.98
C SER A 45 -0.19 4.14 17.60
N LEU A 46 -0.92 3.20 17.00
CA LEU A 46 -0.64 2.69 15.65
C LEU A 46 -0.83 3.77 14.59
N ILE A 47 -1.94 4.50 14.63
CA ILE A 47 -2.22 5.59 13.69
C ILE A 47 -1.12 6.66 13.76
N MET A 48 -0.75 7.09 14.97
CA MET A 48 0.28 8.13 15.19
C MET A 48 1.68 7.71 14.71
N ARG A 49 1.94 6.42 14.55
CA ARG A 49 3.21 5.90 14.04
C ARG A 49 3.15 5.55 12.55
N LEU A 50 2.09 4.90 12.11
CA LEU A 50 2.01 4.36 10.75
C LEU A 50 1.62 5.42 9.71
N VAL A 51 0.76 6.38 10.05
CA VAL A 51 0.38 7.46 9.14
C VAL A 51 1.59 8.35 8.80
N PRO A 52 2.37 8.87 9.75
CA PRO A 52 3.59 9.61 9.41
C PRO A 52 4.65 8.75 8.70
N ALA A 53 4.78 7.47 9.07
CA ALA A 53 5.71 6.57 8.39
C ALA A 53 5.33 6.37 6.91
N SER A 54 4.04 6.23 6.60
CA SER A 54 3.57 6.11 5.21
C SER A 54 3.78 7.41 4.42
N ALA A 55 3.53 8.56 5.02
CA ALA A 55 3.81 9.85 4.39
C ALA A 55 5.31 10.02 4.12
N ALA A 56 6.17 9.67 5.07
CA ALA A 56 7.63 9.69 4.91
C ALA A 56 8.10 8.73 3.81
N MET A 57 7.56 7.50 3.76
CA MET A 57 7.85 6.53 2.72
C MET A 57 7.60 7.11 1.32
N ILE A 58 6.43 7.72 1.12
CA ILE A 58 6.03 8.25 -0.18
C ILE A 58 6.85 9.51 -0.52
N ALA A 59 7.02 10.43 0.44
CA ALA A 59 7.80 11.64 0.24
C ALA A 59 9.29 11.36 -0.07
N LEU A 60 9.88 10.32 0.55
CA LEU A 60 11.24 9.88 0.27
C LEU A 60 11.36 9.12 -1.06
N GLY A 61 10.31 8.41 -1.50
CA GLY A 61 10.34 7.70 -2.78
C GLY A 61 10.32 8.63 -3.98
N TYR A 62 9.61 9.75 -3.89
CA TYR A 62 9.38 10.65 -5.01
C TYR A 62 10.66 11.22 -5.66
N PRO A 63 11.65 11.78 -4.91
CA PRO A 63 12.88 12.28 -5.52
C PRO A 63 13.66 11.20 -6.28
N GLY A 64 13.63 9.94 -5.80
CA GLY A 64 14.26 8.83 -6.51
C GLY A 64 13.54 8.49 -7.81
N GLU A 65 12.20 8.49 -7.82
CA GLU A 65 11.40 8.16 -9.00
C GLU A 65 11.59 9.17 -10.14
N ILE A 66 11.71 10.46 -9.83
CA ILE A 66 11.87 11.52 -10.85
C ILE A 66 13.32 11.79 -11.26
N SER A 67 14.29 11.17 -10.59
CA SER A 67 15.71 11.37 -10.88
C SER A 67 16.17 10.54 -12.08
N SER A 68 17.04 11.10 -12.91
CA SER A 68 17.80 10.37 -13.92
C SER A 68 19.18 9.90 -13.42
N ASP A 69 19.59 10.30 -12.21
CA ASP A 69 20.86 9.87 -11.60
C ASP A 69 20.63 8.60 -10.77
N GLN A 70 21.31 7.52 -11.17
CA GLN A 70 21.17 6.21 -10.53
C GLN A 70 21.54 6.21 -9.03
N ASN A 71 22.54 7.00 -8.62
CA ASN A 71 22.92 7.07 -7.21
C ASN A 71 21.79 7.71 -6.38
N THR A 72 21.14 8.74 -6.92
CA THR A 72 19.98 9.38 -6.31
C THR A 72 18.80 8.41 -6.24
N GLN A 73 18.51 7.67 -7.30
CA GLN A 73 17.47 6.63 -7.32
C GLN A 73 17.69 5.58 -6.23
N VAL A 74 18.92 5.04 -6.15
CA VAL A 74 19.28 4.03 -5.14
C VAL A 74 19.18 4.60 -3.74
N LEU A 75 19.72 5.80 -3.50
CA LEU A 75 19.69 6.43 -2.18
C LEU A 75 18.25 6.63 -1.67
N TYR A 76 17.40 7.25 -2.46
CA TYR A 76 16.01 7.52 -2.08
C TYR A 76 15.14 6.25 -2.06
N GLY A 77 15.44 5.27 -2.91
CA GLY A 77 14.85 3.94 -2.85
C GLY A 77 15.13 3.24 -1.52
N VAL A 78 16.39 3.27 -1.06
CA VAL A 78 16.74 2.71 0.27
C VAL A 78 16.07 3.50 1.39
N LEU A 79 16.12 4.83 1.36
CA LEU A 79 15.49 5.67 2.38
C LEU A 79 13.97 5.46 2.47
N SER A 80 13.28 5.30 1.34
CA SER A 80 11.85 5.00 1.28
C SER A 80 11.53 3.57 1.75
N THR A 81 12.43 2.63 1.50
CA THR A 81 12.23 1.21 1.89
C THR A 81 12.24 1.02 3.41
N LEU A 82 12.97 1.83 4.17
CA LEU A 82 13.03 1.69 5.63
C LEU A 82 11.65 1.89 6.30
N PRO A 83 10.93 3.01 6.08
CA PRO A 83 9.59 3.18 6.62
C PRO A 83 8.60 2.16 6.01
N PHE A 84 8.76 1.72 4.78
CA PHE A 84 7.96 0.66 4.18
C PHE A 84 8.07 -0.65 4.96
N LEU A 85 9.29 -1.13 5.22
CA LEU A 85 9.51 -2.36 5.99
C LEU A 85 9.01 -2.23 7.43
N TYR A 86 9.16 -1.05 8.04
CA TYR A 86 8.59 -0.77 9.35
C TYR A 86 7.07 -0.92 9.36
N ILE A 87 6.37 -0.35 8.38
CA ILE A 87 4.91 -0.45 8.25
C ILE A 87 4.50 -1.90 8.08
N LEU A 88 5.13 -2.64 7.16
CA LEU A 88 4.83 -4.06 6.92
C LEU A 88 5.02 -4.90 8.19
N TYR A 89 6.14 -4.70 8.89
CA TYR A 89 6.44 -5.41 10.13
C TYR A 89 5.36 -5.15 11.19
N VAL A 90 5.03 -3.87 11.45
CA VAL A 90 4.04 -3.51 12.45
C VAL A 90 2.66 -4.06 12.10
N LEU A 91 2.21 -3.91 10.86
CA LEU A 91 0.93 -4.46 10.42
C LEU A 91 0.91 -5.99 10.53
N PHE A 92 1.97 -6.65 10.09
CA PHE A 92 2.03 -8.11 10.15
C PHE A 92 1.96 -8.62 11.59
N VAL A 93 2.67 -7.97 12.52
CA VAL A 93 2.66 -8.32 13.94
C VAL A 93 1.30 -8.03 14.57
N GLU A 94 0.72 -6.85 14.34
CA GLU A 94 -0.57 -6.46 14.95
C GLU A 94 -1.75 -7.26 14.37
N LEU A 95 -1.76 -7.51 13.06
CA LEU A 95 -2.72 -8.43 12.46
C LEU A 95 -2.59 -9.83 13.06
N GLY A 96 -1.35 -10.33 13.27
CA GLY A 96 -1.10 -11.61 13.91
C GLY A 96 -1.65 -11.69 15.33
N LYS A 97 -1.34 -10.71 16.15
CA LYS A 97 -1.85 -10.63 17.54
C LYS A 97 -3.37 -10.52 17.63
N SER A 98 -4.01 -9.99 16.60
CA SER A 98 -5.46 -9.84 16.58
C SER A 98 -6.19 -11.15 16.29
N LEU A 99 -5.53 -12.16 15.68
CA LEU A 99 -6.18 -13.40 15.24
C LEU A 99 -6.85 -14.14 16.40
N ASP A 100 -6.17 -14.24 17.54
CA ASP A 100 -6.67 -14.98 18.72
C ASP A 100 -7.89 -14.32 19.37
N ARG A 101 -8.16 -13.06 19.03
CA ARG A 101 -9.28 -12.27 19.55
C ARG A 101 -10.47 -12.21 18.61
N GLN A 102 -10.33 -12.74 17.39
CA GLN A 102 -11.39 -12.71 16.40
C GLN A 102 -12.26 -13.96 16.45
N PRO A 103 -13.56 -13.89 16.13
CA PRO A 103 -14.38 -15.06 15.86
C PRO A 103 -13.75 -15.94 14.76
N ALA A 104 -13.94 -17.26 14.79
CA ALA A 104 -13.23 -18.22 13.94
C ALA A 104 -13.23 -17.86 12.44
N GLY A 105 -14.37 -17.53 11.86
CA GLY A 105 -14.46 -17.15 10.44
C GLY A 105 -13.81 -15.80 10.13
N VAL A 106 -13.82 -14.87 11.07
CA VAL A 106 -13.13 -13.57 10.95
C VAL A 106 -11.63 -13.76 11.02
N ALA A 107 -11.14 -14.60 11.94
CA ALA A 107 -9.71 -14.90 12.07
C ALA A 107 -9.10 -15.41 10.76
N GLU A 108 -9.77 -16.33 10.06
CA GLU A 108 -9.33 -16.81 8.76
C GLU A 108 -9.22 -15.67 7.72
N THR A 109 -10.23 -14.80 7.66
CA THR A 109 -10.25 -13.68 6.70
C THR A 109 -9.16 -12.64 7.03
N VAL A 110 -8.92 -12.36 8.31
CA VAL A 110 -7.81 -11.50 8.75
C VAL A 110 -6.45 -12.14 8.42
N GLY A 111 -6.32 -13.46 8.59
CA GLY A 111 -5.12 -14.19 8.16
C GLY A 111 -4.84 -14.05 6.67
N ARG A 112 -5.86 -14.15 5.82
CA ARG A 112 -5.75 -13.93 4.37
C ARG A 112 -5.40 -12.46 4.04
N LEU A 113 -5.91 -11.49 4.80
CA LEU A 113 -5.58 -10.08 4.64
C LEU A 113 -4.08 -9.81 4.82
N ARG A 114 -3.41 -10.52 5.74
CA ARG A 114 -1.94 -10.44 5.93
C ARG A 114 -1.17 -10.85 4.67
N LEU A 115 -1.58 -11.94 4.05
CA LEU A 115 -0.94 -12.43 2.82
C LEU A 115 -1.22 -11.48 1.65
N LEU A 116 -2.45 -11.00 1.53
CA LEU A 116 -2.84 -10.02 0.51
C LEU A 116 -2.03 -8.73 0.64
N LEU A 117 -1.82 -8.24 1.88
CA LEU A 117 -1.00 -7.07 2.16
C LEU A 117 0.41 -7.24 1.58
N ILE A 118 1.10 -8.33 1.93
CA ILE A 118 2.46 -8.57 1.45
C ILE A 118 2.50 -8.75 -0.07
N ALA A 119 1.55 -9.51 -0.63
CA ALA A 119 1.50 -9.81 -2.06
C ALA A 119 1.25 -8.54 -2.90
N THR A 120 0.38 -7.64 -2.44
CA THR A 120 0.05 -6.42 -3.20
C THR A 120 1.06 -5.29 -2.97
N TRP A 121 1.45 -5.05 -1.72
CA TRP A 121 2.38 -3.97 -1.38
C TRP A 121 3.83 -4.30 -1.75
N GLY A 122 4.20 -5.57 -1.80
CA GLY A 122 5.52 -6.01 -2.25
C GLY A 122 5.80 -5.74 -3.74
N VAL A 123 4.76 -5.52 -4.54
CA VAL A 123 4.94 -5.19 -5.97
C VAL A 123 5.64 -3.84 -6.16
N TYR A 124 5.37 -2.85 -5.29
CA TYR A 124 5.92 -1.49 -5.46
C TYR A 124 7.45 -1.42 -5.37
N PRO A 125 8.12 -1.97 -4.34
CA PRO A 125 9.58 -1.97 -4.32
C PRO A 125 10.18 -2.82 -5.45
N ILE A 126 9.51 -3.90 -5.87
CA ILE A 126 9.97 -4.70 -7.01
C ILE A 126 9.91 -3.87 -8.29
N ALA A 127 8.80 -3.19 -8.57
CA ALA A 127 8.64 -2.32 -9.73
C ALA A 127 9.66 -1.16 -9.71
N TYR A 128 9.94 -0.59 -8.54
CA TYR A 128 10.96 0.44 -8.37
C TYR A 128 12.37 -0.08 -8.69
N ILE A 129 12.72 -1.30 -8.26
CA ILE A 129 14.01 -1.91 -8.60
C ILE A 129 14.12 -2.11 -10.12
N PHE A 130 13.06 -2.56 -10.79
CA PHE A 130 13.05 -2.69 -12.24
C PHE A 130 13.23 -1.36 -12.95
N ASN A 131 12.78 -0.24 -12.38
CA ASN A 131 13.05 1.09 -12.91
C ASN A 131 14.53 1.48 -12.82
N ILE A 132 15.26 0.98 -11.82
CA ILE A 132 16.70 1.27 -11.64
C ILE A 132 17.58 0.39 -12.52
N VAL A 133 17.25 -0.93 -12.61
CA VAL A 133 18.13 -1.93 -13.27
C VAL A 133 17.65 -2.34 -14.66
N GLY A 134 16.43 -1.96 -15.03
CA GLY A 134 15.82 -2.28 -16.32
C GLY A 134 16.44 -1.51 -17.47
N ASP A 135 16.09 -1.89 -18.67
CA ASP A 135 16.44 -1.13 -19.88
C ASP A 135 15.50 0.08 -20.05
N GLU A 136 15.99 1.15 -20.65
CA GLU A 136 15.18 2.36 -20.94
C GLU A 136 14.24 2.18 -22.15
N SER A 137 13.83 0.95 -22.44
CA SER A 137 12.92 0.67 -23.55
C SER A 137 11.49 1.12 -23.24
N ALA A 138 10.76 1.50 -24.28
CA ALA A 138 9.35 1.84 -24.16
C ALA A 138 8.50 0.67 -23.62
N SER A 139 8.88 -0.57 -23.92
CA SER A 139 8.22 -1.77 -23.44
C SER A 139 8.42 -1.98 -21.93
N SER A 140 9.66 -1.77 -21.41
CA SER A 140 9.94 -1.83 -19.97
C SER A 140 9.17 -0.75 -19.21
N PHE A 141 9.16 0.48 -19.73
CA PHE A 141 8.35 1.56 -19.14
C PHE A 141 6.86 1.18 -19.05
N VAL A 142 6.26 0.72 -20.17
CA VAL A 142 4.85 0.30 -20.18
C VAL A 142 4.59 -0.85 -19.20
N ALA A 143 5.48 -1.83 -19.13
CA ALA A 143 5.33 -2.97 -18.21
C ALA A 143 5.33 -2.52 -16.74
N ILE A 144 6.21 -1.58 -16.36
CA ILE A 144 6.27 -1.00 -15.01
C ILE A 144 4.96 -0.24 -14.71
N GLN A 145 4.47 0.60 -15.64
CA GLN A 145 3.24 1.36 -15.46
C GLN A 145 2.00 0.45 -15.31
N VAL A 146 1.93 -0.61 -16.11
CA VAL A 146 0.87 -1.63 -16.00
C VAL A 146 0.98 -2.37 -14.65
N GLY A 147 2.20 -2.72 -14.24
CA GLY A 147 2.46 -3.35 -12.94
C GLY A 147 1.97 -2.50 -11.77
N TYR A 148 2.30 -1.22 -11.72
CA TYR A 148 1.79 -0.27 -10.73
C TYR A 148 0.26 -0.16 -10.76
N SER A 149 -0.34 -0.07 -11.95
CA SER A 149 -1.79 0.05 -12.08
C SER A 149 -2.53 -1.19 -11.55
N ILE A 150 -2.02 -2.39 -11.87
CA ILE A 150 -2.57 -3.65 -11.34
C ILE A 150 -2.39 -3.71 -9.82
N ALA A 151 -1.21 -3.36 -9.32
CA ALA A 151 -0.95 -3.34 -7.88
C ALA A 151 -1.89 -2.37 -7.15
N ASP A 152 -2.15 -1.18 -7.70
CA ASP A 152 -3.08 -0.20 -7.14
C ASP A 152 -4.51 -0.73 -7.06
N VAL A 153 -5.01 -1.37 -8.12
CA VAL A 153 -6.35 -1.99 -8.10
C VAL A 153 -6.42 -3.07 -7.03
N LEU A 154 -5.43 -3.95 -6.95
CA LEU A 154 -5.40 -5.03 -5.96
C LEU A 154 -5.24 -4.49 -4.54
N ALA A 155 -4.31 -3.55 -4.32
CA ALA A 155 -4.02 -2.98 -3.01
C ALA A 155 -5.12 -2.07 -2.47
N LYS A 156 -5.95 -1.48 -3.32
CA LYS A 156 -7.04 -0.59 -2.93
C LYS A 156 -8.40 -1.30 -2.97
N CYS A 157 -8.78 -1.86 -4.12
CA CYS A 157 -10.10 -2.46 -4.30
C CYS A 157 -10.23 -3.81 -3.59
N VAL A 158 -9.35 -4.77 -3.87
CA VAL A 158 -9.48 -6.12 -3.28
C VAL A 158 -9.19 -6.07 -1.78
N PHE A 159 -8.21 -5.28 -1.37
CA PHE A 159 -7.87 -5.09 0.04
C PHE A 159 -9.03 -4.40 0.79
N GLY A 160 -9.56 -3.29 0.26
CA GLY A 160 -10.71 -2.58 0.85
C GLY A 160 -11.97 -3.44 0.93
N LEU A 161 -12.29 -4.22 -0.12
CA LEU A 161 -13.41 -5.18 -0.08
C LEU A 161 -13.20 -6.28 0.98
N THR A 162 -11.95 -6.70 1.20
CA THR A 162 -11.64 -7.67 2.26
C THR A 162 -11.85 -7.05 3.64
N ILE A 163 -11.45 -5.80 3.84
CA ILE A 163 -11.71 -5.05 5.08
C ILE A 163 -13.23 -4.90 5.31
N LEU A 164 -13.98 -4.52 4.30
CA LEU A 164 -15.44 -4.43 4.39
C LEU A 164 -16.07 -5.78 4.75
N LYS A 165 -15.60 -6.88 4.16
CA LYS A 165 -16.05 -8.23 4.51
C LYS A 165 -15.80 -8.53 5.98
N ILE A 166 -14.60 -8.24 6.49
CA ILE A 166 -14.27 -8.44 7.92
C ILE A 166 -15.22 -7.60 8.80
N ALA A 167 -15.44 -6.34 8.47
CA ALA A 167 -16.33 -5.46 9.22
C ALA A 167 -17.75 -6.03 9.29
N ARG A 168 -18.31 -6.46 8.16
CA ARG A 168 -19.64 -7.10 8.11
C ARG A 168 -19.72 -8.39 8.93
N MET A 169 -18.71 -9.27 8.82
CA MET A 169 -18.66 -10.50 9.60
C MET A 169 -18.64 -10.23 11.11
N LYS A 170 -17.96 -9.17 11.54
CA LYS A 170 -17.95 -8.74 12.95
C LYS A 170 -19.31 -8.21 13.40
N SER A 171 -19.93 -7.33 12.61
CA SER A 171 -21.26 -6.81 12.90
C SER A 171 -22.28 -7.94 13.06
N HIS A 172 -22.23 -8.95 12.20
CA HIS A 172 -23.07 -10.13 12.33
C HIS A 172 -22.80 -10.92 13.61
N ALA A 173 -21.51 -11.10 13.98
CA ALA A 173 -21.14 -11.82 15.20
C ALA A 173 -21.61 -11.08 16.47
N GLU A 174 -21.76 -9.75 16.40
CA GLU A 174 -22.26 -8.88 17.47
C GLU A 174 -23.80 -8.74 17.46
N GLY A 175 -24.50 -9.46 16.56
CA GLY A 175 -25.96 -9.45 16.46
C GLY A 175 -26.56 -8.18 15.86
N MET A 176 -25.75 -7.37 15.18
CA MET A 176 -26.24 -6.19 14.46
C MET A 176 -26.85 -6.61 13.12
N PRO A 177 -28.01 -6.03 12.70
CA PRO A 177 -28.59 -6.34 11.40
C PRO A 177 -27.64 -5.96 10.27
N ALA A 178 -27.63 -6.80 9.22
CA ALA A 178 -26.76 -6.64 8.05
C ALA A 178 -27.20 -5.51 7.09
N ASP A 179 -28.25 -4.82 7.45
CA ASP A 179 -28.89 -3.82 6.60
C ASP A 179 -28.22 -2.45 6.80
N HIS A 180 -27.23 -2.21 5.92
CA HIS A 180 -27.03 -0.83 5.37
C HIS A 180 -25.86 -0.89 4.39
#